data_d89c028e3b0ef7e36cd5038666e4456d
#
_entry.id   d89c028e3b0ef7e36cd5038666e4456d
#
_cell.length_a   1.000
_cell.length_b   1.000
_cell.length_c   1.000
_cell.angle_alpha   90.00
_cell.angle_beta   90.00
_cell.angle_gamma   90.00
#
_symmetry.space_group_name_H-M   'P 1'
#
loop_
_entity.id
_entity.type
_entity.pdbx_description
1 polymer ?
#
loop_
_entity_poly.entity_id
_entity_poly.type
_entity_poly.pdbx_seq_one_letter_code
_entity_poly.pdbx_strand_id
1 'polypeptide(L)'
;MLFQTTKEHEALRKKVRDFAETNIAPIAFKLDQNNEYPVEIVKGMAELGIMGIPTEKEYGGAGLDAISYAIAVEELSRVDGGVGVILSAHTSLGTWPINEYGTEEQKQKYLVPLAKGEHVGAYGLTEPNAGSDAAGTETVAVLEGDHYILNGSKIFITNAPAANTYVVFAVTQKGIGTKGISAFIVEKDWEGFTYGDHYDKLGIRSSTTAELIFKNVKVPKENLLGKEGEGFKIAMKTLDGGRIGIASQALGIAQGAYEAALEYAKERIQFGKPIAAQQGISFKLADMHTKLTTARLMIYHAADMKSNHIPYGKEAAMAKMYASDIALEVVNDALQIFGGSGYLKGMLVERAYRDAKITTIYEGTNEIQRVVIASHIIGKLAKVKKVEASGQASSTNKKPPATGDRKNKIFNEGSPEEQVKALVEQLQADGIDLKKKVDLNEAINKAEKVVAFGNGIGSKENMELAEDLAKAFGAAIGGSRPIAEFAEYLPLDRYVGLSGQKFKGDLYVACGISGAIQHLKGIVEAGTIVAINSDANAPIFDNADYGLVGDILEIAPLLIQELEK
;
A
#
# COMPACT_ATOMS: atom_id res chain seq x y z
N MET A 1 -3.01 9.76 30.01
CA MET A 1 -4.28 10.51 30.15
C MET A 1 -5.40 9.60 29.63
N LEU A 2 -6.42 9.29 30.40
CA LEU A 2 -7.60 8.59 29.89
C LEU A 2 -8.33 9.58 28.98
N PHE A 3 -8.45 9.26 27.69
CA PHE A 3 -9.14 10.07 26.73
C PHE A 3 -10.65 10.03 27.04
N GLN A 4 -11.27 11.18 27.20
CA GLN A 4 -12.73 11.30 27.40
C GLN A 4 -13.30 12.25 26.34
N THR A 5 -14.39 11.83 25.70
CA THR A 5 -15.18 12.67 24.83
C THR A 5 -15.87 13.77 25.63
N THR A 6 -16.04 14.93 25.02
CA THR A 6 -16.77 16.06 25.62
C THR A 6 -18.27 15.90 25.43
N LYS A 7 -19.08 16.75 26.10
CA LYS A 7 -20.53 16.78 25.88
C LYS A 7 -20.88 17.16 24.44
N GLU A 8 -20.08 18.03 23.83
CA GLU A 8 -20.22 18.43 22.44
C GLU A 8 -19.96 17.27 21.47
N HIS A 9 -18.93 16.44 21.74
CA HIS A 9 -18.66 15.21 20.99
C HIS A 9 -19.84 14.23 21.07
N GLU A 10 -20.41 14.01 22.25
CA GLU A 10 -21.54 13.10 22.42
C GLU A 10 -22.84 13.66 21.79
N ALA A 11 -23.04 14.98 21.82
CA ALA A 11 -24.15 15.62 21.13
C ALA A 11 -24.03 15.46 19.61
N LEU A 12 -22.82 15.64 19.06
CA LEU A 12 -22.55 15.40 17.64
C LEU A 12 -22.75 13.92 17.27
N ARG A 13 -22.22 12.99 18.08
CA ARG A 13 -22.41 11.54 17.91
C ARG A 13 -23.89 11.21 17.77
N LYS A 14 -24.69 11.69 18.73
CA LYS A 14 -26.14 11.44 18.71
C LYS A 14 -26.78 12.02 17.44
N LYS A 15 -26.45 13.25 17.07
CA LYS A 15 -26.99 13.93 15.89
C LYS A 15 -26.68 13.16 14.60
N VAL A 16 -25.43 12.69 14.43
CA VAL A 16 -25.02 11.93 13.22
C VAL A 16 -25.63 10.53 13.25
N ARG A 17 -25.70 9.87 14.41
CA ARG A 17 -26.36 8.57 14.58
C ARG A 17 -27.83 8.64 14.20
N ASP A 18 -28.57 9.60 14.76
CA ASP A 18 -30.00 9.80 14.44
C ASP A 18 -30.20 10.05 12.92
N PHE A 19 -29.34 10.83 12.32
CA PHE A 19 -29.35 11.04 10.85
C PHE A 19 -29.11 9.74 10.08
N ALA A 20 -28.09 8.97 10.46
CA ALA A 20 -27.72 7.74 9.76
C ALA A 20 -28.84 6.68 9.88
N GLU A 21 -29.42 6.51 11.05
CA GLU A 21 -30.52 5.57 11.27
C GLU A 21 -31.81 5.97 10.57
N THR A 22 -32.12 7.26 10.53
CA THR A 22 -33.34 7.75 9.91
C THR A 22 -33.27 7.80 8.40
N ASN A 23 -32.14 8.21 7.82
CA ASN A 23 -32.04 8.52 6.39
C ASN A 23 -31.25 7.49 5.59
N ILE A 24 -30.25 6.83 6.19
CA ILE A 24 -29.38 5.89 5.48
C ILE A 24 -29.85 4.44 5.66
N ALA A 25 -30.13 4.01 6.89
CA ALA A 25 -30.47 2.61 7.18
C ALA A 25 -31.63 2.07 6.32
N PRO A 26 -32.72 2.82 6.08
CA PRO A 26 -33.84 2.31 5.27
C PRO A 26 -33.49 2.06 3.80
N ILE A 27 -32.46 2.70 3.26
CA ILE A 27 -32.11 2.63 1.83
C ILE A 27 -30.75 1.96 1.58
N ALA A 28 -29.96 1.67 2.63
CA ALA A 28 -28.60 1.16 2.52
C ALA A 28 -28.50 -0.14 1.67
N PHE A 29 -29.47 -1.05 1.82
CA PHE A 29 -29.54 -2.25 0.99
C PHE A 29 -29.73 -1.94 -0.49
N LYS A 30 -30.64 -0.99 -0.83
CA LYS A 30 -30.87 -0.58 -2.22
C LYS A 30 -29.63 0.07 -2.82
N LEU A 31 -28.95 0.94 -2.07
CA LEU A 31 -27.71 1.58 -2.50
C LEU A 31 -26.63 0.56 -2.81
N ASP A 32 -26.44 -0.42 -1.93
CA ASP A 32 -25.48 -1.51 -2.12
C ASP A 32 -25.82 -2.37 -3.35
N GLN A 33 -27.11 -2.79 -3.51
CA GLN A 33 -27.53 -3.58 -4.65
C GLN A 33 -27.30 -2.89 -5.98
N ASN A 34 -27.66 -1.60 -6.06
CA ASN A 34 -27.65 -0.84 -7.30
C ASN A 34 -26.27 -0.21 -7.61
N ASN A 35 -25.30 -0.31 -6.70
CA ASN A 35 -24.04 0.44 -6.81
C ASN A 35 -24.32 1.96 -6.98
N GLU A 36 -25.27 2.49 -6.19
CA GLU A 36 -25.87 3.80 -6.37
C GLU A 36 -25.27 4.83 -5.42
N TYR A 37 -24.79 5.96 -5.97
CA TYR A 37 -24.30 7.09 -5.18
C TYR A 37 -25.47 7.84 -4.55
N PRO A 38 -25.46 8.09 -3.21
CA PRO A 38 -26.61 8.59 -2.47
C PRO A 38 -26.65 10.13 -2.46
N VAL A 39 -27.02 10.76 -3.57
CA VAL A 39 -27.00 12.23 -3.74
C VAL A 39 -27.77 12.95 -2.62
N GLU A 40 -28.98 12.47 -2.28
CA GLU A 40 -29.81 13.11 -1.24
C GLU A 40 -29.22 12.94 0.16
N ILE A 41 -28.53 11.85 0.44
CA ILE A 41 -27.81 11.68 1.71
C ILE A 41 -26.64 12.67 1.81
N VAL A 42 -25.90 12.87 0.71
CA VAL A 42 -24.79 13.83 0.68
C VAL A 42 -25.28 15.26 0.90
N LYS A 43 -26.43 15.64 0.30
CA LYS A 43 -27.09 16.91 0.59
C LYS A 43 -27.49 17.04 2.07
N GLY A 44 -28.08 15.98 2.63
CA GLY A 44 -28.42 15.94 4.06
C GLY A 44 -27.20 16.06 4.98
N MET A 45 -26.05 15.47 4.60
CA MET A 45 -24.79 15.67 5.31
C MET A 45 -24.31 17.13 5.26
N ALA A 46 -24.50 17.82 4.14
CA ALA A 46 -24.21 19.24 4.00
C ALA A 46 -25.13 20.09 4.89
N GLU A 47 -26.43 19.84 4.86
CA GLU A 47 -27.43 20.53 5.73
C GLU A 47 -27.16 20.28 7.22
N LEU A 48 -26.67 19.07 7.56
CA LEU A 48 -26.26 18.71 8.91
C LEU A 48 -24.99 19.46 9.35
N GLY A 49 -24.23 20.05 8.41
CA GLY A 49 -22.99 20.77 8.62
C GLY A 49 -21.77 19.87 8.84
N ILE A 50 -21.84 18.58 8.45
CA ILE A 50 -20.74 17.65 8.70
C ILE A 50 -19.72 17.56 7.56
N MET A 51 -20.00 18.10 6.38
CA MET A 51 -19.06 18.14 5.27
C MET A 51 -17.81 18.99 5.57
N GLY A 52 -17.95 20.06 6.33
CA GLY A 52 -16.87 20.96 6.72
C GLY A 52 -16.47 20.89 8.21
N ILE A 53 -16.58 19.73 8.88
CA ILE A 53 -16.34 19.62 10.33
C ILE A 53 -15.03 20.30 10.77
N PRO A 54 -13.84 19.98 10.21
CA PRO A 54 -12.58 20.54 10.71
C PRO A 54 -12.21 21.88 10.05
N THR A 55 -12.99 22.33 9.08
CA THR A 55 -12.73 23.60 8.38
C THR A 55 -13.18 24.77 9.23
N GLU A 56 -12.43 25.85 9.24
CA GLU A 56 -12.69 27.06 10.00
C GLU A 56 -14.01 27.72 9.58
N LYS A 57 -14.67 28.39 10.52
CA LYS A 57 -15.97 29.02 10.30
C LYS A 57 -15.95 30.14 9.24
N GLU A 58 -14.82 30.83 9.11
CA GLU A 58 -14.63 31.86 8.09
C GLU A 58 -14.71 31.32 6.65
N TYR A 59 -14.40 30.05 6.44
CA TYR A 59 -14.56 29.35 5.16
C TYR A 59 -15.87 28.54 5.08
N GLY A 60 -16.79 28.74 6.01
CA GLY A 60 -18.10 28.08 6.01
C GLY A 60 -18.13 26.70 6.65
N GLY A 61 -17.06 26.26 7.28
CA GLY A 61 -16.96 25.00 8.02
C GLY A 61 -17.56 25.11 9.44
N ALA A 62 -17.56 24.00 10.17
CA ALA A 62 -18.06 23.94 11.54
C ALA A 62 -17.01 24.39 12.58
N GLY A 63 -15.72 24.39 12.25
CA GLY A 63 -14.62 24.76 13.14
C GLY A 63 -14.48 23.82 14.34
N LEU A 64 -14.82 22.53 14.15
CA LEU A 64 -14.69 21.50 15.17
C LEU A 64 -13.37 20.75 15.02
N ASP A 65 -13.06 19.91 16.00
CA ASP A 65 -11.80 19.17 16.05
C ASP A 65 -11.80 17.87 15.21
N ALA A 66 -10.64 17.23 15.12
CA ALA A 66 -10.48 15.97 14.37
C ALA A 66 -11.18 14.79 15.05
N ILE A 67 -11.49 14.86 16.35
CA ILE A 67 -12.28 13.84 17.06
C ILE A 67 -13.72 13.90 16.58
N SER A 68 -14.28 15.10 16.45
CA SER A 68 -15.60 15.33 15.86
C SER A 68 -15.72 14.76 14.46
N TYR A 69 -14.68 14.93 13.63
CA TYR A 69 -14.62 14.30 12.32
C TYR A 69 -14.59 12.76 12.41
N ALA A 70 -13.76 12.20 13.29
CA ALA A 70 -13.68 10.76 13.50
C ALA A 70 -15.04 10.16 13.95
N ILE A 71 -15.75 10.83 14.85
CA ILE A 71 -17.09 10.47 15.31
C ILE A 71 -18.09 10.47 14.15
N ALA A 72 -18.07 11.48 13.30
CA ALA A 72 -19.01 11.55 12.18
C ALA A 72 -18.79 10.40 11.18
N VAL A 73 -17.53 10.11 10.82
CA VAL A 73 -17.21 8.98 9.94
C VAL A 73 -17.58 7.64 10.60
N GLU A 74 -17.32 7.46 11.89
CA GLU A 74 -17.68 6.26 12.65
C GLU A 74 -19.19 6.01 12.61
N GLU A 75 -20.02 7.02 12.95
CA GLU A 75 -21.46 6.86 13.03
C GLU A 75 -22.15 6.65 11.68
N LEU A 76 -21.67 7.30 10.60
CA LEU A 76 -22.15 7.01 9.24
C LEU A 76 -21.78 5.59 8.82
N SER A 77 -20.53 5.18 9.05
CA SER A 77 -20.01 3.87 8.67
C SER A 77 -20.63 2.72 9.44
N ARG A 78 -21.14 2.98 10.64
CA ARG A 78 -21.91 2.02 11.45
C ARG A 78 -23.15 1.52 10.70
N VAL A 79 -23.72 2.36 9.87
CA VAL A 79 -24.90 2.05 9.04
C VAL A 79 -24.50 1.66 7.63
N ASP A 80 -23.57 2.43 7.01
CA ASP A 80 -23.12 2.18 5.62
C ASP A 80 -21.68 2.65 5.41
N GLY A 81 -20.76 1.69 5.17
CA GLY A 81 -19.34 1.97 4.98
C GLY A 81 -19.02 2.84 3.77
N GLY A 82 -19.86 2.79 2.72
CA GLY A 82 -19.71 3.63 1.53
C GLY A 82 -20.09 5.07 1.78
N VAL A 83 -21.16 5.34 2.54
CA VAL A 83 -21.51 6.71 2.95
C VAL A 83 -20.42 7.29 3.86
N GLY A 84 -19.89 6.49 4.78
CA GLY A 84 -18.78 6.92 5.64
C GLY A 84 -17.54 7.32 4.86
N VAL A 85 -17.16 6.56 3.80
CA VAL A 85 -15.99 6.91 3.00
C VAL A 85 -16.21 8.13 2.09
N ILE A 86 -17.45 8.40 1.65
CA ILE A 86 -17.76 9.65 0.94
C ILE A 86 -17.34 10.85 1.77
N LEU A 87 -17.74 10.89 3.05
CA LEU A 87 -17.36 11.97 3.98
C LEU A 87 -15.85 11.94 4.24
N SER A 88 -15.28 10.76 4.47
CA SER A 88 -13.86 10.61 4.77
C SER A 88 -12.97 11.15 3.66
N ALA A 89 -13.17 10.70 2.42
CA ALA A 89 -12.39 11.15 1.27
C ALA A 89 -12.61 12.63 0.95
N HIS A 90 -13.86 13.10 1.02
CA HIS A 90 -14.18 14.51 0.84
C HIS A 90 -13.40 15.39 1.84
N THR A 91 -13.50 15.10 3.13
CA THR A 91 -12.95 15.96 4.19
C THR A 91 -11.44 15.89 4.28
N SER A 92 -10.89 14.66 4.37
CA SER A 92 -9.47 14.46 4.66
C SER A 92 -8.56 14.51 3.43
N LEU A 93 -9.07 14.17 2.24
CA LEU A 93 -8.28 14.06 1.02
C LEU A 93 -8.58 15.18 0.02
N GLY A 94 -9.88 15.50 -0.23
CA GLY A 94 -10.27 16.53 -1.18
C GLY A 94 -10.21 17.94 -0.61
N THR A 95 -10.61 18.12 0.65
CA THR A 95 -10.77 19.45 1.28
C THR A 95 -9.53 19.88 2.07
N TRP A 96 -9.00 19.00 2.93
CA TRP A 96 -7.90 19.34 3.83
C TRP A 96 -6.63 19.87 3.13
N PRO A 97 -6.12 19.30 2.01
CA PRO A 97 -4.92 19.85 1.37
C PRO A 97 -5.13 21.28 0.83
N ILE A 98 -6.35 21.63 0.40
CA ILE A 98 -6.67 22.99 -0.03
C ILE A 98 -6.69 23.94 1.18
N ASN A 99 -7.24 23.48 2.32
CA ASN A 99 -7.23 24.27 3.56
C ASN A 99 -5.80 24.54 4.05
N GLU A 100 -4.92 23.55 3.99
CA GLU A 100 -3.55 23.64 4.54
C GLU A 100 -2.57 24.36 3.61
N TYR A 101 -2.67 24.16 2.29
CA TYR A 101 -1.67 24.60 1.32
C TYR A 101 -2.19 25.60 0.29
N GLY A 102 -3.50 25.86 0.27
CA GLY A 102 -4.12 26.79 -0.68
C GLY A 102 -3.82 28.25 -0.36
N THR A 103 -3.71 29.06 -1.41
CA THR A 103 -3.73 30.53 -1.28
C THR A 103 -5.12 31.00 -0.82
N GLU A 104 -5.23 32.24 -0.40
CA GLU A 104 -6.53 32.79 0.02
C GLU A 104 -7.55 32.73 -1.14
N GLU A 105 -7.12 33.05 -2.36
CA GLU A 105 -7.97 32.98 -3.55
C GLU A 105 -8.45 31.54 -3.82
N GLN A 106 -7.56 30.55 -3.66
CA GLN A 106 -7.91 29.14 -3.80
C GLN A 106 -8.88 28.69 -2.70
N LYS A 107 -8.69 29.13 -1.47
CA LYS A 107 -9.60 28.85 -0.35
C LYS A 107 -10.99 29.44 -0.60
N GLN A 108 -11.08 30.70 -1.00
CA GLN A 108 -12.37 31.32 -1.32
C GLN A 108 -13.08 30.60 -2.47
N LYS A 109 -12.33 30.23 -3.52
CA LYS A 109 -12.92 29.60 -4.71
C LYS A 109 -13.31 28.13 -4.49
N TYR A 110 -12.48 27.35 -3.79
CA TYR A 110 -12.61 25.89 -3.69
C TYR A 110 -12.96 25.40 -2.29
N LEU A 111 -12.32 25.92 -1.24
CA LEU A 111 -12.54 25.45 0.13
C LEU A 111 -13.93 25.82 0.64
N VAL A 112 -14.39 27.03 0.38
CA VAL A 112 -15.72 27.50 0.85
C VAL A 112 -16.86 26.62 0.35
N PRO A 113 -17.01 26.31 -0.96
CA PRO A 113 -18.07 25.43 -1.43
C PRO A 113 -17.88 23.98 -0.96
N LEU A 114 -16.65 23.48 -0.78
CA LEU A 114 -16.39 22.16 -0.20
C LEU A 114 -16.82 22.11 1.28
N ALA A 115 -16.44 23.09 2.09
CA ALA A 115 -16.77 23.13 3.51
C ALA A 115 -18.29 23.24 3.77
N LYS A 116 -19.02 23.95 2.90
CA LYS A 116 -20.49 24.03 2.93
C LYS A 116 -21.16 22.75 2.40
N GLY A 117 -20.42 21.85 1.72
CA GLY A 117 -20.99 20.68 1.05
C GLY A 117 -21.74 20.98 -0.24
N GLU A 118 -21.61 22.21 -0.80
CA GLU A 118 -22.10 22.58 -2.12
C GLU A 118 -21.34 21.83 -3.21
N HIS A 119 -20.05 21.58 -2.96
CA HIS A 119 -19.17 20.77 -3.77
C HIS A 119 -18.67 19.54 -3.00
N VAL A 120 -18.38 18.45 -3.72
CA VAL A 120 -17.72 17.26 -3.20
C VAL A 120 -16.27 17.24 -3.69
N GLY A 121 -15.35 16.91 -2.80
CA GLY A 121 -13.92 16.79 -3.09
C GLY A 121 -13.49 15.36 -3.37
N ALA A 122 -12.48 15.22 -4.24
CA ALA A 122 -11.81 13.95 -4.53
C ALA A 122 -10.28 14.12 -4.61
N TYR A 123 -9.56 12.98 -4.62
CA TYR A 123 -8.10 12.96 -4.51
C TYR A 123 -7.50 11.96 -5.49
N GLY A 124 -6.77 12.47 -6.47
CA GLY A 124 -6.19 11.70 -7.57
C GLY A 124 -4.69 11.47 -7.40
N LEU A 125 -4.28 10.44 -6.64
CA LEU A 125 -2.87 10.06 -6.46
C LEU A 125 -2.52 8.79 -7.22
N THR A 126 -3.27 7.70 -7.00
CA THR A 126 -2.97 6.35 -7.46
C THR A 126 -3.06 6.22 -8.98
N GLU A 127 -2.10 5.53 -9.58
CA GLU A 127 -2.05 5.20 -11.01
C GLU A 127 -1.91 3.68 -11.22
N PRO A 128 -2.10 3.15 -12.44
CA PRO A 128 -1.95 1.72 -12.71
C PRO A 128 -0.62 1.14 -12.23
N ASN A 129 0.49 1.88 -12.37
CA ASN A 129 1.83 1.46 -11.97
C ASN A 129 2.32 2.09 -10.66
N ALA A 130 1.53 2.97 -10.01
CA ALA A 130 1.90 3.70 -8.80
C ALA A 130 0.81 3.61 -7.73
N GLY A 131 0.76 2.48 -7.03
CA GLY A 131 -0.09 2.23 -5.86
C GLY A 131 0.65 2.47 -4.56
N SER A 132 1.16 1.39 -3.94
CA SER A 132 1.99 1.49 -2.72
C SER A 132 3.29 2.26 -2.94
N ASP A 133 3.86 2.18 -4.14
CA ASP A 133 4.94 3.07 -4.60
C ASP A 133 4.35 4.33 -5.25
N ALA A 134 3.84 5.23 -4.44
CA ALA A 134 3.26 6.49 -4.92
C ALA A 134 4.29 7.46 -5.55
N ALA A 135 5.59 7.20 -5.37
CA ALA A 135 6.65 7.97 -6.02
C ALA A 135 6.79 7.67 -7.51
N GLY A 136 6.28 6.51 -7.95
CA GLY A 136 6.25 6.07 -9.35
C GLY A 136 5.20 6.76 -10.23
N THR A 137 4.62 7.90 -9.82
CA THR A 137 3.64 8.67 -10.60
C THR A 137 4.16 8.99 -12.01
N GLU A 138 3.36 8.66 -13.03
CA GLU A 138 3.65 8.84 -14.46
C GLU A 138 2.85 9.99 -15.11
N THR A 139 1.70 10.39 -14.54
CA THR A 139 0.92 11.56 -14.97
C THR A 139 1.82 12.78 -14.99
N VAL A 140 1.82 13.54 -16.09
CA VAL A 140 2.71 14.70 -16.31
C VAL A 140 1.91 16.00 -16.39
N ALA A 141 2.51 17.09 -15.94
CA ALA A 141 2.00 18.45 -16.08
C ALA A 141 3.12 19.35 -16.63
N VAL A 142 3.01 19.77 -17.89
CA VAL A 142 4.01 20.59 -18.56
C VAL A 142 3.54 22.04 -18.60
N LEU A 143 4.36 22.98 -18.10
CA LEU A 143 4.03 24.40 -18.13
C LEU A 143 4.15 24.97 -19.54
N GLU A 144 3.04 25.51 -20.08
CA GLU A 144 2.96 26.20 -21.36
C GLU A 144 2.30 27.56 -21.17
N GLY A 145 3.09 28.61 -21.13
CA GLY A 145 2.61 29.96 -20.89
C GLY A 145 2.05 30.14 -19.48
N ASP A 146 0.75 30.35 -19.37
CA ASP A 146 0.03 30.55 -18.10
C ASP A 146 -0.76 29.31 -17.64
N HIS A 147 -0.59 28.16 -18.32
CA HIS A 147 -1.26 26.90 -17.97
C HIS A 147 -0.27 25.74 -17.88
N TYR A 148 -0.61 24.75 -17.05
CA TYR A 148 -0.02 23.42 -17.13
C TYR A 148 -0.88 22.53 -18.02
N ILE A 149 -0.26 21.80 -18.94
CA ILE A 149 -0.92 20.81 -19.78
C ILE A 149 -0.81 19.45 -19.07
N LEU A 150 -1.93 18.99 -18.51
CA LEU A 150 -2.02 17.76 -17.74
C LEU A 150 -2.37 16.59 -18.64
N ASN A 151 -1.55 15.51 -18.59
CA ASN A 151 -1.73 14.27 -19.33
C ASN A 151 -1.45 13.06 -18.47
N GLY A 152 -2.32 12.04 -18.53
CA GLY A 152 -2.20 10.79 -17.78
C GLY A 152 -3.52 10.26 -17.27
N SER A 153 -3.48 9.38 -16.29
CA SER A 153 -4.70 8.89 -15.64
C SER A 153 -4.47 8.59 -14.15
N LYS A 154 -5.58 8.56 -13.38
CA LYS A 154 -5.61 8.16 -11.97
C LYS A 154 -6.69 7.13 -11.78
N ILE A 155 -6.40 6.06 -11.04
CA ILE A 155 -7.33 4.95 -10.84
C ILE A 155 -7.81 4.86 -9.39
N PHE A 156 -8.95 4.18 -9.18
CA PHE A 156 -9.57 3.96 -7.87
C PHE A 156 -9.92 5.24 -7.11
N ILE A 157 -10.38 6.28 -7.83
CA ILE A 157 -10.65 7.58 -7.22
C ILE A 157 -12.03 7.61 -6.61
N THR A 158 -12.08 7.65 -5.29
CA THR A 158 -13.30 7.78 -4.48
C THR A 158 -13.96 9.12 -4.75
N ASN A 159 -15.29 9.14 -4.76
CA ASN A 159 -16.15 10.25 -5.12
C ASN A 159 -16.15 10.63 -6.61
N ALA A 160 -15.32 10.05 -7.46
CA ALA A 160 -15.41 10.29 -8.91
C ALA A 160 -16.54 9.41 -9.53
N PRO A 161 -17.37 9.96 -10.41
CA PRO A 161 -17.40 11.31 -10.99
C PRO A 161 -18.33 12.30 -10.23
N ALA A 162 -18.80 11.98 -9.03
CA ALA A 162 -19.71 12.84 -8.27
C ALA A 162 -19.04 14.14 -7.79
N ALA A 163 -17.71 14.11 -7.59
CA ALA A 163 -16.93 15.25 -7.12
C ALA A 163 -16.93 16.42 -8.13
N ASN A 164 -16.77 17.63 -7.59
CA ASN A 164 -16.66 18.88 -8.34
C ASN A 164 -15.21 19.38 -8.39
N THR A 165 -14.43 19.08 -7.33
CA THR A 165 -13.06 19.55 -7.14
C THR A 165 -12.14 18.36 -6.85
N TYR A 166 -11.04 18.29 -7.56
CA TYR A 166 -10.06 17.20 -7.47
C TYR A 166 -8.69 17.74 -7.10
N VAL A 167 -8.05 17.16 -6.09
CA VAL A 167 -6.62 17.38 -5.85
C VAL A 167 -5.84 16.30 -6.57
N VAL A 168 -5.06 16.66 -7.59
CA VAL A 168 -4.38 15.75 -8.51
C VAL A 168 -2.87 15.95 -8.44
N PHE A 169 -2.11 14.85 -8.43
CA PHE A 169 -0.64 14.87 -8.40
C PHE A 169 -0.07 14.48 -9.75
N ALA A 170 0.90 15.27 -10.24
CA ALA A 170 1.53 15.04 -11.53
C ALA A 170 3.02 15.43 -11.50
N VAL A 171 3.81 14.83 -12.39
CA VAL A 171 5.23 15.13 -12.56
C VAL A 171 5.36 16.42 -13.38
N THR A 172 5.92 17.45 -12.76
CA THR A 172 6.29 18.71 -13.44
C THR A 172 7.76 18.71 -13.88
N GLN A 173 8.61 17.97 -13.17
CA GLN A 173 10.04 17.86 -13.53
C GLN A 173 10.50 16.40 -13.43
N LYS A 174 10.81 15.81 -14.58
CA LYS A 174 11.32 14.43 -14.67
C LYS A 174 12.75 14.29 -14.15
N GLY A 175 13.09 13.10 -13.65
CA GLY A 175 14.47 12.73 -13.29
C GLY A 175 14.96 13.17 -11.92
N ILE A 176 14.15 13.88 -11.13
CA ILE A 176 14.51 14.32 -9.76
C ILE A 176 13.70 13.64 -8.66
N GLY A 177 13.04 12.52 -8.99
CA GLY A 177 12.25 11.72 -8.06
C GLY A 177 11.07 12.48 -7.47
N THR A 178 10.80 12.27 -6.19
CA THR A 178 9.64 12.87 -5.50
C THR A 178 9.63 14.41 -5.48
N LYS A 179 10.77 15.06 -5.68
CA LYS A 179 10.86 16.52 -5.80
C LYS A 179 10.33 17.06 -7.13
N GLY A 180 10.11 16.19 -8.12
CA GLY A 180 9.52 16.55 -9.39
C GLY A 180 8.00 16.45 -9.43
N ILE A 181 7.33 16.05 -8.35
CA ILE A 181 5.88 15.87 -8.26
C ILE A 181 5.25 17.12 -7.66
N SER A 182 4.22 17.65 -8.33
CA SER A 182 3.44 18.81 -7.90
C SER A 182 1.97 18.44 -7.70
N ALA A 183 1.24 19.26 -6.95
CA ALA A 183 -0.17 19.09 -6.67
C ALA A 183 -0.99 20.18 -7.39
N PHE A 184 -2.15 19.82 -7.92
CA PHE A 184 -3.02 20.71 -8.67
C PHE A 184 -4.47 20.60 -8.18
N ILE A 185 -5.20 21.71 -8.19
CA ILE A 185 -6.65 21.73 -8.05
C ILE A 185 -7.24 21.68 -9.45
N VAL A 186 -7.99 20.60 -9.76
CA VAL A 186 -8.64 20.38 -11.04
C VAL A 186 -10.14 20.41 -10.85
N GLU A 187 -10.85 21.14 -11.73
CA GLU A 187 -12.31 21.25 -11.68
C GLU A 187 -12.95 20.20 -12.61
N LYS A 188 -14.11 19.74 -12.20
CA LYS A 188 -14.99 18.95 -13.05
C LYS A 188 -15.30 19.69 -14.36
N ASP A 189 -15.52 18.93 -15.42
CA ASP A 189 -15.97 19.42 -16.73
C ASP A 189 -14.97 20.29 -17.51
N TRP A 190 -13.70 20.34 -17.11
CA TRP A 190 -12.67 20.95 -17.95
C TRP A 190 -12.43 20.12 -19.23
N GLU A 191 -12.22 20.80 -20.34
CA GLU A 191 -11.93 20.16 -21.63
C GLU A 191 -10.75 19.20 -21.52
N GLY A 192 -10.93 17.97 -22.01
CA GLY A 192 -9.93 16.91 -21.93
C GLY A 192 -9.91 16.12 -20.63
N PHE A 193 -10.69 16.54 -19.59
CA PHE A 193 -10.90 15.76 -18.37
C PHE A 193 -12.13 14.88 -18.52
N THR A 194 -11.95 13.56 -18.46
CA THR A 194 -13.01 12.56 -18.58
C THR A 194 -12.85 11.45 -17.54
N TYR A 195 -13.84 10.58 -17.47
CA TYR A 195 -13.84 9.45 -16.56
C TYR A 195 -13.79 8.15 -17.35
N GLY A 196 -13.06 7.16 -16.82
CA GLY A 196 -13.12 5.79 -17.29
C GLY A 196 -14.27 5.01 -16.65
N ASP A 197 -14.15 3.69 -16.64
CA ASP A 197 -15.17 2.81 -16.13
C ASP A 197 -15.44 3.03 -14.62
N HIS A 198 -16.71 2.90 -14.25
CA HIS A 198 -17.12 2.77 -12.86
C HIS A 198 -16.79 1.39 -12.36
N TYR A 199 -16.08 1.31 -11.23
CA TYR A 199 -15.70 0.03 -10.66
C TYR A 199 -16.88 -0.64 -9.92
N ASP A 200 -17.23 -1.85 -10.33
CA ASP A 200 -18.14 -2.74 -9.59
C ASP A 200 -17.34 -3.43 -8.46
N LYS A 201 -17.48 -2.91 -7.25
CA LYS A 201 -16.66 -3.28 -6.10
C LYS A 201 -17.29 -4.40 -5.26
N LEU A 202 -16.46 -5.11 -4.51
CA LEU A 202 -16.89 -6.11 -3.53
C LEU A 202 -17.80 -5.50 -2.45
N GLY A 203 -17.42 -4.33 -1.91
CA GLY A 203 -18.12 -3.61 -0.85
C GLY A 203 -18.06 -2.10 -1.06
N ILE A 204 -18.53 -1.34 -0.07
CA ILE A 204 -18.68 0.12 -0.12
C ILE A 204 -19.38 0.60 -1.41
N ARG A 205 -20.40 -0.14 -1.84
CA ARG A 205 -21.01 0.02 -3.16
C ARG A 205 -21.86 1.30 -3.27
N SER A 206 -22.26 1.88 -2.16
CA SER A 206 -22.89 3.20 -2.08
C SER A 206 -21.93 4.37 -2.35
N SER A 207 -20.63 4.14 -2.39
CA SER A 207 -19.62 5.13 -2.79
C SER A 207 -19.23 4.92 -4.24
N THR A 208 -19.26 5.97 -5.07
CA THR A 208 -18.77 5.90 -6.44
C THR A 208 -17.24 5.91 -6.48
N THR A 209 -16.67 5.16 -7.40
CA THR A 209 -15.22 5.07 -7.62
C THR A 209 -14.97 4.90 -9.12
N ALA A 210 -14.13 5.75 -9.71
CA ALA A 210 -13.84 5.68 -11.14
C ALA A 210 -12.38 6.04 -11.44
N GLU A 211 -11.97 5.82 -12.67
CA GLU A 211 -10.73 6.33 -13.22
C GLU A 211 -10.91 7.79 -13.65
N LEU A 212 -9.88 8.63 -13.45
CA LEU A 212 -9.75 9.97 -14.03
C LEU A 212 -8.81 9.90 -15.23
N ILE A 213 -9.21 10.46 -16.36
CA ILE A 213 -8.43 10.48 -17.61
C ILE A 213 -8.20 11.93 -18.02
N PHE A 214 -6.93 12.29 -18.19
CA PHE A 214 -6.50 13.62 -18.57
C PHE A 214 -5.84 13.59 -19.96
N LYS A 215 -6.42 14.30 -20.93
CA LYS A 215 -5.90 14.43 -22.30
C LYS A 215 -5.77 15.91 -22.65
N ASN A 216 -4.56 16.45 -22.50
CA ASN A 216 -4.23 17.86 -22.75
C ASN A 216 -5.12 18.83 -21.95
N VAL A 217 -5.42 18.48 -20.69
CA VAL A 217 -6.22 19.34 -19.81
C VAL A 217 -5.41 20.58 -19.47
N LYS A 218 -5.97 21.76 -19.75
CA LYS A 218 -5.36 23.05 -19.44
C LYS A 218 -5.69 23.44 -18.00
N VAL A 219 -4.71 23.27 -17.12
CA VAL A 219 -4.81 23.65 -15.71
C VAL A 219 -4.19 25.04 -15.53
N PRO A 220 -4.95 26.08 -15.15
CA PRO A 220 -4.40 27.41 -14.92
C PRO A 220 -3.25 27.37 -13.90
N LYS A 221 -2.23 28.21 -14.09
CA LYS A 221 -1.05 28.25 -13.21
C LYS A 221 -1.41 28.56 -11.75
N GLU A 222 -2.44 29.35 -11.54
CA GLU A 222 -2.98 29.66 -10.22
C GLU A 222 -3.65 28.48 -9.51
N ASN A 223 -3.86 27.35 -10.22
CA ASN A 223 -4.38 26.11 -9.65
C ASN A 223 -3.28 25.16 -9.14
N LEU A 224 -2.02 25.56 -9.23
CA LEU A 224 -0.93 24.86 -8.54
C LEU A 224 -1.15 24.98 -7.02
N LEU A 225 -1.28 23.86 -6.33
CA LEU A 225 -1.48 23.80 -4.89
C LEU A 225 -0.14 23.73 -4.16
N GLY A 226 0.13 24.72 -3.31
CA GLY A 226 1.44 24.89 -2.69
C GLY A 226 2.50 25.35 -3.69
N LYS A 227 3.70 24.78 -3.66
CA LYS A 227 4.81 25.11 -4.57
C LYS A 227 5.11 23.94 -5.51
N GLU A 228 5.62 24.27 -6.69
CA GLU A 228 6.11 23.26 -7.62
C GLU A 228 7.18 22.35 -6.94
N GLY A 229 7.05 21.05 -7.13
CA GLY A 229 7.93 20.04 -6.51
C GLY A 229 7.57 19.67 -5.06
N GLU A 230 6.57 20.29 -4.43
CA GLU A 230 6.11 19.93 -3.07
C GLU A 230 4.96 18.92 -3.06
N GLY A 231 4.46 18.49 -4.23
CA GLY A 231 3.28 17.63 -4.34
C GLY A 231 3.39 16.34 -3.55
N PHE A 232 4.54 15.65 -3.60
CA PHE A 232 4.72 14.40 -2.85
C PHE A 232 4.66 14.62 -1.34
N LYS A 233 5.22 15.72 -0.85
CA LYS A 233 5.14 16.11 0.57
C LYS A 233 3.68 16.38 0.97
N ILE A 234 2.94 17.12 0.15
CA ILE A 234 1.51 17.38 0.34
C ILE A 234 0.75 16.06 0.37
N ALA A 235 1.01 15.15 -0.59
CA ALA A 235 0.36 13.86 -0.66
C ALA A 235 0.54 13.04 0.63
N MET A 236 1.77 12.89 1.11
CA MET A 236 2.06 12.10 2.31
C MET A 236 1.43 12.71 3.58
N LYS A 237 1.43 14.04 3.71
CA LYS A 237 0.78 14.73 4.83
C LYS A 237 -0.74 14.59 4.79
N THR A 238 -1.33 14.64 3.60
CA THR A 238 -2.77 14.41 3.39
C THR A 238 -3.16 13.00 3.85
N LEU A 239 -2.38 11.98 3.48
CA LEU A 239 -2.62 10.59 3.87
C LEU A 239 -2.48 10.36 5.38
N ASP A 240 -1.64 11.11 6.10
CA ASP A 240 -1.59 11.02 7.57
C ASP A 240 -2.98 11.32 8.19
N GLY A 241 -3.67 12.34 7.68
CA GLY A 241 -5.03 12.69 8.10
C GLY A 241 -6.09 11.69 7.63
N GLY A 242 -5.96 11.21 6.41
CA GLY A 242 -6.86 10.22 5.81
C GLY A 242 -6.88 8.89 6.57
N ARG A 243 -5.74 8.44 7.11
CA ARG A 243 -5.66 7.24 7.95
C ARG A 243 -6.57 7.28 9.16
N ILE A 244 -6.77 8.45 9.79
CA ILE A 244 -7.73 8.62 10.88
C ILE A 244 -9.16 8.37 10.38
N GLY A 245 -9.51 8.89 9.21
CA GLY A 245 -10.82 8.67 8.58
C GLY A 245 -11.08 7.20 8.28
N ILE A 246 -10.11 6.50 7.67
CA ILE A 246 -10.27 5.07 7.36
C ILE A 246 -10.29 4.20 8.63
N ALA A 247 -9.52 4.54 9.64
CA ALA A 247 -9.61 3.87 10.94
C ALA A 247 -11.00 4.03 11.56
N SER A 248 -11.59 5.24 11.49
CA SER A 248 -12.94 5.53 11.97
C SER A 248 -14.01 4.80 11.16
N GLN A 249 -13.84 4.71 9.83
CA GLN A 249 -14.72 3.93 8.97
C GLN A 249 -14.68 2.44 9.32
N ALA A 250 -13.50 1.86 9.46
CA ALA A 250 -13.32 0.47 9.84
C ALA A 250 -13.97 0.16 11.19
N LEU A 251 -13.75 1.05 12.18
CA LEU A 251 -14.40 0.97 13.49
C LEU A 251 -15.92 1.05 13.37
N GLY A 252 -16.47 1.99 12.57
CA GLY A 252 -17.90 2.14 12.39
C GLY A 252 -18.56 0.91 11.78
N ILE A 253 -17.99 0.37 10.69
CA ILE A 253 -18.47 -0.87 10.05
C ILE A 253 -18.50 -2.03 11.07
N ALA A 254 -17.43 -2.20 11.82
CA ALA A 254 -17.33 -3.24 12.84
C ALA A 254 -18.30 -3.02 14.01
N GLN A 255 -18.48 -1.77 14.45
CA GLN A 255 -19.43 -1.38 15.49
C GLN A 255 -20.87 -1.72 15.10
N GLY A 256 -21.28 -1.39 13.86
CA GLY A 256 -22.62 -1.71 13.38
C GLY A 256 -22.88 -3.20 13.31
N ALA A 257 -21.90 -3.97 12.82
CA ALA A 257 -22.00 -5.43 12.80
C ALA A 257 -22.07 -6.03 14.21
N TYR A 258 -21.27 -5.53 15.15
CA TYR A 258 -21.29 -5.94 16.55
C TYR A 258 -22.64 -5.65 17.21
N GLU A 259 -23.18 -4.43 17.08
CA GLU A 259 -24.47 -4.04 17.65
C GLU A 259 -25.61 -4.96 17.13
N ALA A 260 -25.64 -5.19 15.81
CA ALA A 260 -26.61 -6.11 15.22
C ALA A 260 -26.47 -7.55 15.75
N ALA A 261 -25.23 -8.06 15.88
CA ALA A 261 -24.97 -9.39 16.41
C ALA A 261 -25.35 -9.52 17.88
N LEU A 262 -25.11 -8.49 18.69
CA LEU A 262 -25.46 -8.45 20.10
C LEU A 262 -26.98 -8.53 20.30
N GLU A 263 -27.76 -7.72 19.56
CA GLU A 263 -29.22 -7.75 19.67
C GLU A 263 -29.79 -9.08 19.15
N TYR A 264 -29.32 -9.56 18.00
CA TYR A 264 -29.70 -10.87 17.49
C TYR A 264 -29.41 -11.99 18.49
N ALA A 265 -28.25 -11.98 19.16
CA ALA A 265 -27.86 -12.99 20.12
C ALA A 265 -28.75 -12.98 21.38
N LYS A 266 -29.29 -11.83 21.80
CA LYS A 266 -30.23 -11.70 22.90
C LYS A 266 -31.62 -12.24 22.56
N GLU A 267 -32.04 -12.15 21.33
CA GLU A 267 -33.38 -12.52 20.87
C GLU A 267 -33.48 -13.96 20.34
N ARG A 268 -32.44 -14.41 19.61
CA ARG A 268 -32.43 -15.74 18.97
C ARG A 268 -32.42 -16.87 20.01
N ILE A 269 -33.46 -17.69 20.03
CA ILE A 269 -33.57 -18.83 20.92
C ILE A 269 -33.05 -20.10 20.24
N GLN A 270 -32.10 -20.79 20.88
CA GLN A 270 -31.68 -22.16 20.55
C GLN A 270 -31.37 -22.92 21.87
N PHE A 271 -31.61 -24.22 21.87
CA PHE A 271 -31.47 -25.06 23.07
C PHE A 271 -32.26 -24.50 24.26
N GLY A 272 -33.45 -23.92 24.00
CA GLY A 272 -34.37 -23.40 25.00
C GLY A 272 -33.98 -22.07 25.67
N LYS A 273 -32.97 -21.37 25.20
CA LYS A 273 -32.51 -20.08 25.74
C LYS A 273 -31.91 -19.17 24.66
N PRO A 274 -31.81 -17.85 24.89
CA PRO A 274 -31.08 -16.95 24.01
C PRO A 274 -29.66 -17.45 23.74
N ILE A 275 -29.19 -17.33 22.47
CA ILE A 275 -27.86 -17.82 22.14
C ILE A 275 -26.75 -17.02 22.85
N ALA A 276 -27.00 -15.79 23.29
CA ALA A 276 -26.10 -15.00 24.13
C ALA A 276 -25.78 -15.72 25.48
N ALA A 277 -26.65 -16.60 25.96
CA ALA A 277 -26.40 -17.40 27.16
C ALA A 277 -25.42 -18.57 26.95
N GLN A 278 -25.06 -18.86 25.70
CA GLN A 278 -24.02 -19.83 25.37
C GLN A 278 -22.63 -19.19 25.53
N GLN A 279 -21.74 -19.84 26.31
CA GLN A 279 -20.43 -19.26 26.63
C GLN A 279 -19.59 -18.95 25.40
N GLY A 280 -19.65 -19.81 24.35
CA GLY A 280 -18.94 -19.55 23.07
C GLY A 280 -19.42 -18.29 22.34
N ILE A 281 -20.67 -17.86 22.49
CA ILE A 281 -21.22 -16.62 21.94
C ILE A 281 -20.88 -15.43 22.84
N SER A 282 -21.09 -15.53 24.16
CA SER A 282 -20.81 -14.43 25.08
C SER A 282 -19.32 -14.04 25.10
N PHE A 283 -18.40 -14.99 24.94
CA PHE A 283 -16.96 -14.72 24.84
C PHE A 283 -16.62 -13.98 23.55
N LYS A 284 -17.19 -14.40 22.40
CA LYS A 284 -17.02 -13.65 21.15
C LYS A 284 -17.48 -12.20 21.30
N LEU A 285 -18.65 -11.96 21.88
CA LEU A 285 -19.18 -10.61 22.11
C LEU A 285 -18.26 -9.78 23.03
N ALA A 286 -17.68 -10.38 24.07
CA ALA A 286 -16.72 -9.71 24.95
C ALA A 286 -15.42 -9.33 24.22
N ASP A 287 -14.88 -10.25 23.41
CA ASP A 287 -13.68 -10.01 22.61
C ASP A 287 -13.90 -8.91 21.55
N MET A 288 -15.04 -8.96 20.83
CA MET A 288 -15.44 -7.94 19.87
C MET A 288 -15.53 -6.56 20.54
N HIS A 289 -16.20 -6.46 21.68
CA HIS A 289 -16.33 -5.19 22.42
C HIS A 289 -14.98 -4.63 22.87
N THR A 290 -14.09 -5.49 23.34
CA THR A 290 -12.73 -5.11 23.77
C THR A 290 -11.92 -4.55 22.58
N LYS A 291 -11.95 -5.23 21.43
CA LYS A 291 -11.28 -4.81 20.20
C LYS A 291 -11.79 -3.44 19.73
N LEU A 292 -13.11 -3.25 19.68
CA LEU A 292 -13.74 -1.99 19.28
C LEU A 292 -13.36 -0.83 20.22
N THR A 293 -13.37 -1.07 21.53
CA THR A 293 -12.97 -0.09 22.53
C THR A 293 -11.51 0.33 22.35
N THR A 294 -10.61 -0.64 22.16
CA THR A 294 -9.19 -0.38 21.96
C THR A 294 -8.96 0.42 20.66
N ALA A 295 -9.61 0.03 19.55
CA ALA A 295 -9.49 0.74 18.29
C ALA A 295 -9.95 2.20 18.42
N ARG A 296 -11.07 2.45 19.07
CA ARG A 296 -11.62 3.80 19.31
C ARG A 296 -10.64 4.67 20.09
N LEU A 297 -10.03 4.14 21.15
CA LEU A 297 -9.03 4.85 21.95
C LEU A 297 -7.81 5.26 21.08
N MET A 298 -7.32 4.37 20.22
CA MET A 298 -6.20 4.67 19.32
C MET A 298 -6.55 5.74 18.29
N ILE A 299 -7.76 5.67 17.71
CA ILE A 299 -8.25 6.63 16.72
C ILE A 299 -8.37 8.01 17.35
N TYR A 300 -9.04 8.10 18.51
CA TYR A 300 -9.25 9.39 19.16
C TYR A 300 -7.95 9.99 19.69
N HIS A 301 -7.01 9.16 20.11
CA HIS A 301 -5.67 9.64 20.46
C HIS A 301 -4.95 10.28 19.25
N ALA A 302 -4.96 9.63 18.09
CA ALA A 302 -4.37 10.19 16.87
C ALA A 302 -5.10 11.47 16.41
N ALA A 303 -6.43 11.52 16.54
CA ALA A 303 -7.26 12.68 16.23
C ALA A 303 -6.99 13.86 17.18
N ASP A 304 -6.84 13.59 18.48
CA ASP A 304 -6.47 14.59 19.48
C ASP A 304 -5.09 15.21 19.20
N MET A 305 -4.10 14.37 18.89
CA MET A 305 -2.78 14.86 18.50
C MET A 305 -2.84 15.76 17.26
N LYS A 306 -3.65 15.39 16.24
CA LYS A 306 -3.87 16.21 15.04
C LYS A 306 -4.46 17.56 15.41
N SER A 307 -5.50 17.59 16.24
CA SER A 307 -6.17 18.83 16.67
C SER A 307 -5.25 19.76 17.47
N ASN A 308 -4.29 19.18 18.20
CA ASN A 308 -3.29 19.93 18.99
C ASN A 308 -1.98 20.19 18.22
N HIS A 309 -1.97 20.00 16.90
CA HIS A 309 -0.78 20.17 16.03
C HIS A 309 0.46 19.38 16.47
N ILE A 310 0.28 18.26 17.16
CA ILE A 310 1.33 17.33 17.55
C ILE A 310 1.57 16.36 16.37
N PRO A 311 2.81 16.00 16.01
CA PRO A 311 3.08 14.99 14.98
C PRO A 311 2.37 13.67 15.30
N TYR A 312 1.50 13.21 14.40
CA TYR A 312 0.58 12.08 14.62
C TYR A 312 0.68 10.97 13.55
N GLY A 313 1.58 11.09 12.57
CA GLY A 313 1.66 10.15 11.44
C GLY A 313 1.86 8.69 11.86
N LYS A 314 2.65 8.44 12.92
CA LYS A 314 2.84 7.10 13.48
C LYS A 314 1.55 6.59 14.15
N GLU A 315 0.92 7.40 14.98
CA GLU A 315 -0.29 7.06 15.72
C GLU A 315 -1.48 6.83 14.76
N ALA A 316 -1.59 7.65 13.70
CA ALA A 316 -2.60 7.45 12.64
C ALA A 316 -2.37 6.13 11.87
N ALA A 317 -1.11 5.80 11.55
CA ALA A 317 -0.78 4.52 10.93
C ALA A 317 -1.09 3.32 11.84
N MET A 318 -0.78 3.42 13.13
CA MET A 318 -1.12 2.40 14.13
C MET A 318 -2.64 2.23 14.26
N ALA A 319 -3.38 3.32 14.37
CA ALA A 319 -4.84 3.31 14.49
C ALA A 319 -5.49 2.68 13.24
N LYS A 320 -5.05 3.07 12.03
CA LYS A 320 -5.58 2.53 10.77
C LYS A 320 -5.29 1.03 10.65
N MET A 321 -4.08 0.60 10.89
CA MET A 321 -3.69 -0.79 10.82
C MET A 321 -4.52 -1.64 11.80
N TYR A 322 -4.55 -1.26 13.07
CA TYR A 322 -5.25 -2.02 14.09
C TYR A 322 -6.77 -2.04 13.86
N ALA A 323 -7.39 -0.87 13.62
CA ALA A 323 -8.84 -0.78 13.40
C ALA A 323 -9.29 -1.60 12.20
N SER A 324 -8.56 -1.58 11.09
CA SER A 324 -8.91 -2.34 9.90
C SER A 324 -8.66 -3.85 10.05
N ASP A 325 -7.61 -4.27 10.76
CA ASP A 325 -7.37 -5.69 11.06
C ASP A 325 -8.49 -6.25 11.96
N ILE A 326 -8.81 -5.56 13.06
CA ILE A 326 -9.89 -6.04 13.97
C ILE A 326 -11.28 -5.92 13.35
N ALA A 327 -11.50 -5.00 12.42
CA ALA A 327 -12.79 -4.90 11.74
C ALA A 327 -13.13 -6.19 10.99
N LEU A 328 -12.15 -6.79 10.28
CA LEU A 328 -12.35 -8.08 9.62
C LEU A 328 -12.68 -9.20 10.59
N GLU A 329 -12.03 -9.22 11.76
CA GLU A 329 -12.31 -10.22 12.78
C GLU A 329 -13.72 -10.05 13.37
N VAL A 330 -14.10 -8.81 13.70
CA VAL A 330 -15.40 -8.48 14.30
C VAL A 330 -16.55 -8.76 13.33
N VAL A 331 -16.44 -8.33 12.05
CA VAL A 331 -17.52 -8.60 11.08
C VAL A 331 -17.67 -10.08 10.76
N ASN A 332 -16.55 -10.84 10.76
CA ASN A 332 -16.57 -12.29 10.61
C ASN A 332 -17.30 -12.96 11.78
N ASP A 333 -17.00 -12.58 13.01
CA ASP A 333 -17.65 -13.12 14.19
C ASP A 333 -19.12 -12.70 14.29
N ALA A 334 -19.47 -11.46 13.89
CA ALA A 334 -20.84 -10.99 13.82
C ALA A 334 -21.66 -11.81 12.81
N LEU A 335 -21.14 -12.01 11.61
CA LEU A 335 -21.78 -12.85 10.60
C LEU A 335 -21.95 -14.30 11.09
N GLN A 336 -20.94 -14.86 11.75
CA GLN A 336 -20.97 -16.20 12.32
C GLN A 336 -22.06 -16.33 13.42
N ILE A 337 -22.27 -15.30 14.26
CA ILE A 337 -23.33 -15.28 15.29
C ILE A 337 -24.72 -15.33 14.63
N PHE A 338 -24.93 -14.66 13.51
CA PHE A 338 -26.18 -14.72 12.75
C PHE A 338 -26.41 -16.09 12.08
N GLY A 339 -25.35 -16.88 11.87
CA GLY A 339 -25.42 -18.15 11.15
C GLY A 339 -25.92 -17.98 9.72
N GLY A 340 -26.75 -18.92 9.23
CA GLY A 340 -27.28 -18.88 7.87
C GLY A 340 -28.07 -17.61 7.53
N SER A 341 -28.75 -17.00 8.50
CA SER A 341 -29.47 -15.73 8.29
C SER A 341 -28.52 -14.60 7.94
N GLY A 342 -27.33 -14.53 8.56
CA GLY A 342 -26.34 -13.50 8.25
C GLY A 342 -25.69 -13.63 6.87
N TYR A 343 -25.79 -14.79 6.24
CA TYR A 343 -25.21 -15.07 4.92
C TYR A 343 -26.11 -14.63 3.74
N LEU A 344 -27.29 -14.11 4.06
CA LEU A 344 -28.24 -13.66 3.04
C LEU A 344 -27.98 -12.19 2.68
N LYS A 345 -28.01 -11.88 1.37
CA LYS A 345 -27.95 -10.49 0.88
C LYS A 345 -29.07 -9.65 1.51
N GLY A 346 -28.74 -8.44 1.88
CA GLY A 346 -29.65 -7.51 2.53
C GLY A 346 -29.46 -7.44 4.05
N MET A 347 -28.76 -8.39 4.64
CA MET A 347 -28.37 -8.30 6.05
C MET A 347 -27.22 -7.34 6.23
N LEU A 348 -27.28 -6.51 7.29
CA LEU A 348 -26.21 -5.56 7.61
C LEU A 348 -24.86 -6.28 7.80
N VAL A 349 -24.84 -7.41 8.49
CA VAL A 349 -23.60 -8.15 8.75
C VAL A 349 -22.95 -8.73 7.49
N GLU A 350 -23.75 -9.10 6.48
CA GLU A 350 -23.25 -9.55 5.17
C GLU A 350 -22.59 -8.38 4.41
N ARG A 351 -23.23 -7.20 4.38
CA ARG A 351 -22.69 -6.00 3.75
C ARG A 351 -21.43 -5.53 4.50
N ALA A 352 -21.47 -5.46 5.83
CA ALA A 352 -20.34 -5.08 6.66
C ALA A 352 -19.11 -6.00 6.42
N TYR A 353 -19.33 -7.31 6.23
CA TYR A 353 -18.25 -8.25 5.89
C TYR A 353 -17.56 -7.91 4.56
N ARG A 354 -18.32 -7.51 3.54
CA ARG A 354 -17.76 -7.07 2.25
C ARG A 354 -17.08 -5.70 2.37
N ASP A 355 -17.72 -4.75 3.07
CA ASP A 355 -17.25 -3.37 3.21
C ASP A 355 -15.95 -3.29 4.01
N ALA A 356 -15.79 -4.09 5.06
CA ALA A 356 -14.62 -4.05 5.93
C ALA A 356 -13.31 -4.36 5.17
N LYS A 357 -13.36 -5.22 4.13
CA LYS A 357 -12.15 -5.68 3.45
C LYS A 357 -11.31 -4.55 2.86
N ILE A 358 -11.95 -3.53 2.28
CA ILE A 358 -11.22 -2.44 1.63
C ILE A 358 -10.38 -1.63 2.62
N THR A 359 -10.79 -1.57 3.89
CA THR A 359 -10.11 -0.76 4.91
C THR A 359 -8.67 -1.20 5.20
N THR A 360 -8.31 -2.44 4.87
CA THR A 360 -6.93 -2.95 4.96
C THR A 360 -6.09 -2.62 3.73
N ILE A 361 -6.69 -2.12 2.66
CA ILE A 361 -6.06 -1.94 1.34
C ILE A 361 -5.79 -0.46 1.04
N TYR A 362 -6.82 0.38 1.00
CA TYR A 362 -6.67 1.77 0.57
C TYR A 362 -6.09 2.70 1.64
N GLU A 363 -5.71 3.91 1.23
CA GLU A 363 -4.93 4.91 2.00
C GLU A 363 -3.64 4.32 2.61
N GLY A 364 -3.01 3.45 1.81
CA GLY A 364 -1.85 2.66 2.19
C GLY A 364 -2.26 1.33 2.82
N THR A 365 -1.82 0.22 2.21
CA THR A 365 -2.10 -1.12 2.72
C THR A 365 -1.58 -1.28 4.15
N ASN A 366 -2.07 -2.28 4.88
CA ASN A 366 -1.60 -2.52 6.25
C ASN A 366 -0.11 -2.88 6.31
N GLU A 367 0.48 -3.38 5.19
CA GLU A 367 1.92 -3.53 5.02
C GLU A 367 2.62 -2.16 4.97
N ILE A 368 2.05 -1.19 4.23
CA ILE A 368 2.58 0.18 4.19
C ILE A 368 2.43 0.87 5.56
N GLN A 369 1.34 0.63 6.31
CA GLN A 369 1.24 1.15 7.69
C GLN A 369 2.39 0.60 8.55
N ARG A 370 2.74 -0.70 8.42
CA ARG A 370 3.88 -1.30 9.13
C ARG A 370 5.21 -0.64 8.74
N VAL A 371 5.41 -0.30 7.46
CA VAL A 371 6.59 0.45 6.99
C VAL A 371 6.64 1.84 7.64
N VAL A 372 5.51 2.57 7.67
CA VAL A 372 5.42 3.89 8.30
C VAL A 372 5.74 3.80 9.80
N ILE A 373 5.09 2.88 10.52
CA ILE A 373 5.33 2.67 11.97
C ILE A 373 6.80 2.33 12.21
N ALA A 374 7.34 1.35 11.47
CA ALA A 374 8.73 0.91 11.61
C ALA A 374 9.73 2.06 11.38
N SER A 375 9.48 2.90 10.38
CA SER A 375 10.34 4.06 10.09
C SER A 375 10.41 5.06 11.25
N HIS A 376 9.31 5.23 11.99
CA HIS A 376 9.25 6.13 13.14
C HIS A 376 9.94 5.54 14.40
N ILE A 377 9.76 4.24 14.66
CA ILE A 377 10.34 3.61 15.86
C ILE A 377 11.82 3.27 15.70
N ILE A 378 12.26 2.91 14.48
CA ILE A 378 13.65 2.61 14.17
C ILE A 378 14.45 3.91 13.96
N GLY A 379 13.78 4.95 13.40
CA GLY A 379 14.41 6.20 13.02
C GLY A 379 15.39 6.06 11.85
N LYS A 380 16.18 7.10 11.62
CA LYS A 380 17.26 7.05 10.62
C LYS A 380 18.42 6.25 11.18
N LEU A 381 18.62 5.05 10.63
CA LEU A 381 19.86 4.32 10.92
C LEU A 381 21.05 5.15 10.42
N ALA A 382 22.07 5.29 11.25
CA ALA A 382 23.32 5.96 10.87
C ALA A 382 23.88 5.22 9.65
N LYS A 383 24.19 5.96 8.57
CA LYS A 383 25.04 5.41 7.52
C LYS A 383 26.33 4.98 8.19
N VAL A 384 26.66 3.71 8.16
CA VAL A 384 27.94 3.22 8.65
C VAL A 384 29.03 4.00 7.89
N LYS A 385 29.71 4.92 8.56
CA LYS A 385 30.88 5.59 7.98
C LYS A 385 31.89 4.49 7.70
N LYS A 386 32.40 4.42 6.45
CA LYS A 386 33.59 3.61 6.14
C LYS A 386 34.66 3.95 7.17
N VAL A 387 35.04 3.01 8.02
CA VAL A 387 36.22 3.16 8.89
C VAL A 387 37.39 3.02 7.94
N GLU A 388 38.09 4.12 7.67
CA GLU A 388 39.41 4.07 7.04
C GLU A 388 40.36 3.40 8.02
N ALA A 389 40.73 2.15 7.70
CA ALA A 389 41.72 1.43 8.49
C ALA A 389 43.12 1.94 8.15
N SER A 390 43.67 2.82 8.99
CA SER A 390 45.10 3.07 9.05
C SER A 390 45.75 1.96 9.88
N GLY A 391 46.53 1.09 9.24
CA GLY A 391 47.33 0.10 9.96
C GLY A 391 47.80 -1.03 9.07
N GLN A 392 49.10 -1.02 8.73
CA GLN A 392 49.80 -2.10 8.05
C GLN A 392 49.72 -3.42 8.84
N ALA A 393 49.28 -4.48 8.19
CA ALA A 393 49.69 -5.85 8.55
C ALA A 393 49.60 -6.76 7.31
N SER A 394 50.70 -7.39 6.99
CA SER A 394 50.92 -8.37 5.95
C SER A 394 50.15 -9.69 6.23
N SER A 395 49.50 -10.24 5.26
CA SER A 395 49.53 -11.63 4.78
C SER A 395 48.22 -12.07 4.13
N THR A 396 48.33 -12.41 2.89
CA THR A 396 47.53 -13.40 2.10
C THR A 396 46.20 -13.88 2.70
N ASN A 397 45.14 -13.13 2.41
CA ASN A 397 43.79 -13.63 2.19
C ASN A 397 43.04 -12.55 1.42
N LYS A 398 42.58 -12.84 0.20
CA LYS A 398 41.81 -11.93 -0.64
C LYS A 398 40.49 -11.64 0.05
N LYS A 399 40.27 -10.36 0.48
CA LYS A 399 38.98 -9.86 0.95
C LYS A 399 37.97 -9.83 -0.19
N PRO A 400 36.71 -10.26 0.03
CA PRO A 400 35.64 -10.01 -0.93
C PRO A 400 35.40 -8.49 -1.11
N PRO A 401 35.02 -8.03 -2.31
CA PRO A 401 34.79 -6.62 -2.59
C PRO A 401 33.61 -6.07 -1.75
N ALA A 402 33.76 -4.82 -1.28
CA ALA A 402 32.73 -4.12 -0.54
C ALA A 402 31.53 -3.79 -1.47
N THR A 403 30.31 -3.84 -0.91
CA THR A 403 29.09 -3.40 -1.59
C THR A 403 29.26 -2.00 -2.19
N GLY A 404 29.31 -1.91 -3.52
CA GLY A 404 29.45 -0.65 -4.27
C GLY A 404 30.47 -0.67 -5.41
N ASP A 405 31.31 -1.71 -5.53
CA ASP A 405 32.32 -1.85 -6.58
C ASP A 405 32.07 -3.10 -7.45
N ARG A 406 30.77 -3.39 -7.79
CA ARG A 406 30.44 -4.45 -8.74
C ARG A 406 30.80 -4.03 -10.16
N LYS A 407 31.28 -4.98 -10.97
CA LYS A 407 31.76 -4.71 -12.35
C LYS A 407 30.64 -4.30 -13.30
N ASN A 408 29.42 -4.72 -13.04
CA ASN A 408 28.17 -4.45 -13.79
C ASN A 408 28.33 -4.65 -15.33
N LYS A 409 29.10 -5.68 -15.72
CA LYS A 409 29.34 -5.98 -17.13
C LYS A 409 28.26 -6.91 -17.66
N ILE A 410 27.45 -6.45 -18.58
CA ILE A 410 26.41 -7.24 -19.27
C ILE A 410 26.98 -7.77 -20.58
N PHE A 411 26.85 -9.09 -20.80
CA PHE A 411 27.18 -9.72 -22.07
C PHE A 411 25.93 -9.75 -22.93
N ASN A 412 25.83 -8.82 -23.89
CA ASN A 412 24.67 -8.63 -24.76
C ASN A 412 25.05 -8.49 -26.24
N GLU A 413 26.30 -8.75 -26.60
CA GLU A 413 26.77 -8.71 -27.99
C GLU A 413 26.92 -10.13 -28.55
N GLY A 414 26.51 -10.36 -29.79
CA GLY A 414 26.58 -11.67 -30.46
C GLY A 414 25.40 -12.61 -30.15
N SER A 415 25.55 -13.86 -30.54
CA SER A 415 24.54 -14.90 -30.25
C SER A 415 24.54 -15.31 -28.77
N PRO A 416 23.46 -15.94 -28.26
CA PRO A 416 23.43 -16.46 -26.90
C PRO A 416 24.60 -17.37 -26.56
N GLU A 417 25.06 -18.21 -27.50
CA GLU A 417 26.23 -19.09 -27.36
C GLU A 417 27.53 -18.27 -27.19
N GLU A 418 27.70 -17.19 -27.96
CA GLU A 418 28.85 -16.29 -27.85
C GLU A 418 28.86 -15.54 -26.52
N GLN A 419 27.70 -15.09 -26.06
CA GLN A 419 27.53 -14.40 -24.77
C GLN A 419 27.87 -15.33 -23.60
N VAL A 420 27.36 -16.57 -23.63
CA VAL A 420 27.64 -17.61 -22.63
C VAL A 420 29.13 -17.92 -22.60
N LYS A 421 29.75 -18.13 -23.76
CA LYS A 421 31.19 -18.42 -23.88
C LYS A 421 32.02 -17.26 -23.29
N ALA A 422 31.69 -16.01 -23.64
CA ALA A 422 32.39 -14.85 -23.12
C ALA A 422 32.26 -14.70 -21.59
N LEU A 423 31.10 -15.05 -21.01
CA LEU A 423 30.92 -15.09 -19.57
C LEU A 423 31.82 -16.16 -18.93
N VAL A 424 31.82 -17.39 -19.43
CA VAL A 424 32.61 -18.49 -18.87
C VAL A 424 34.11 -18.18 -18.95
N GLU A 425 34.61 -17.67 -20.09
CA GLU A 425 35.99 -17.22 -20.24
C GLU A 425 36.36 -16.11 -19.25
N GLN A 426 35.42 -15.14 -19.01
CA GLN A 426 35.65 -14.08 -18.05
C GLN A 426 35.73 -14.60 -16.60
N LEU A 427 34.87 -15.54 -16.20
CA LEU A 427 34.91 -16.14 -14.88
C LEU A 427 36.23 -16.90 -14.64
N GLN A 428 36.72 -17.60 -15.66
CA GLN A 428 38.02 -18.27 -15.61
C GLN A 428 39.18 -17.26 -15.50
N ALA A 429 39.12 -16.17 -16.27
CA ALA A 429 40.12 -15.11 -16.22
C ALA A 429 40.17 -14.40 -14.85
N ASP A 430 39.04 -14.31 -14.16
CA ASP A 430 38.94 -13.80 -12.79
C ASP A 430 39.45 -14.81 -11.74
N GLY A 431 39.83 -15.98 -12.13
CA GLY A 431 40.38 -17.04 -11.26
C GLY A 431 39.31 -17.84 -10.51
N ILE A 432 38.07 -17.85 -10.99
CA ILE A 432 37.01 -18.71 -10.46
C ILE A 432 37.30 -20.15 -10.90
N ASP A 433 37.49 -21.07 -9.95
CA ASP A 433 37.68 -22.48 -10.25
C ASP A 433 36.35 -23.17 -10.59
N LEU A 434 36.00 -23.16 -11.88
CA LEU A 434 34.78 -23.80 -12.38
C LEU A 434 34.84 -25.34 -12.40
N LYS A 435 36.04 -25.93 -12.26
CA LYS A 435 36.25 -27.39 -12.25
C LYS A 435 36.14 -27.98 -10.85
N LYS A 436 36.33 -27.18 -9.81
CA LYS A 436 36.17 -27.63 -8.43
C LYS A 436 34.71 -27.95 -8.16
N LYS A 437 34.41 -29.20 -7.81
CA LYS A 437 33.03 -29.63 -7.51
C LYS A 437 32.71 -29.44 -6.04
N VAL A 438 31.53 -28.88 -5.79
CA VAL A 438 30.90 -28.76 -4.48
C VAL A 438 29.70 -29.70 -4.45
N ASP A 439 29.37 -30.25 -3.29
CA ASP A 439 28.19 -31.09 -3.14
C ASP A 439 26.93 -30.23 -3.41
N LEU A 440 26.01 -30.71 -4.26
CA LEU A 440 24.76 -30.04 -4.59
C LEU A 440 23.97 -29.65 -3.34
N ASN A 441 24.07 -30.46 -2.30
CA ASN A 441 23.37 -30.28 -1.03
C ASN A 441 24.24 -29.65 0.07
N GLU A 442 25.44 -29.16 -0.24
CA GLU A 442 26.24 -28.43 0.74
C GLU A 442 25.48 -27.22 1.32
N ALA A 443 25.67 -26.96 2.61
CA ALA A 443 25.01 -25.85 3.28
C ALA A 443 25.42 -24.51 2.63
N ILE A 444 24.44 -23.67 2.26
CA ILE A 444 24.62 -22.40 1.53
C ILE A 444 25.68 -21.49 2.19
N ASN A 445 25.70 -21.43 3.51
CA ASN A 445 26.65 -20.60 4.27
C ASN A 445 28.08 -21.16 4.36
N LYS A 446 28.30 -22.36 3.84
CA LYS A 446 29.62 -23.03 3.78
C LYS A 446 30.09 -23.25 2.35
N ALA A 447 29.15 -23.32 1.40
CA ALA A 447 29.46 -23.58 0.01
C ALA A 447 30.31 -22.44 -0.60
N GLU A 448 31.34 -22.84 -1.36
CA GLU A 448 32.18 -21.88 -2.11
C GLU A 448 31.45 -21.35 -3.34
N LYS A 449 30.55 -22.13 -3.92
CA LYS A 449 29.76 -21.79 -5.11
C LYS A 449 28.29 -22.14 -4.89
N VAL A 450 27.39 -21.26 -5.31
CA VAL A 450 25.93 -21.46 -5.26
C VAL A 450 25.31 -21.02 -6.57
N VAL A 451 24.46 -21.87 -7.14
CA VAL A 451 23.53 -21.51 -8.21
C VAL A 451 22.12 -21.45 -7.60
N ALA A 452 21.51 -20.28 -7.63
CA ALA A 452 20.22 -20.04 -6.99
C ALA A 452 19.15 -19.64 -8.01
N PHE A 453 17.93 -20.13 -7.82
CA PHE A 453 16.82 -19.97 -8.73
C PHE A 453 15.71 -19.11 -8.14
N GLY A 454 15.08 -18.28 -8.99
CA GLY A 454 13.88 -17.52 -8.69
C GLY A 454 12.68 -17.97 -9.51
N ASN A 455 11.62 -17.17 -9.50
CA ASN A 455 10.38 -17.46 -10.26
C ASN A 455 10.60 -17.64 -11.78
N GLY A 456 11.71 -17.13 -12.33
CA GLY A 456 12.07 -17.34 -13.73
C GLY A 456 12.29 -18.80 -14.13
N ILE A 457 12.44 -19.73 -13.17
CA ILE A 457 12.49 -21.18 -13.48
C ILE A 457 11.11 -21.70 -13.95
N GLY A 458 10.03 -20.99 -13.66
CA GLY A 458 8.69 -21.26 -14.13
C GLY A 458 7.96 -22.35 -13.35
N SER A 459 8.32 -23.61 -13.51
CA SER A 459 7.62 -24.74 -12.90
C SER A 459 8.56 -25.71 -12.18
N LYS A 460 7.97 -26.64 -11.40
CA LYS A 460 8.71 -27.67 -10.67
C LYS A 460 9.41 -28.67 -11.59
N GLU A 461 8.84 -28.92 -12.76
CA GLU A 461 9.42 -29.80 -13.77
C GLU A 461 10.77 -29.30 -14.29
N ASN A 462 10.98 -27.98 -14.28
CA ASN A 462 12.24 -27.37 -14.71
C ASN A 462 13.35 -27.44 -13.65
N MET A 463 13.07 -27.98 -12.46
CA MET A 463 14.09 -28.11 -11.41
C MET A 463 15.18 -29.13 -11.74
N GLU A 464 14.90 -30.09 -12.63
CA GLU A 464 15.95 -31.01 -13.16
C GLU A 464 17.03 -30.23 -13.92
N LEU A 465 16.63 -29.28 -14.79
CA LEU A 465 17.55 -28.35 -15.47
C LEU A 465 18.32 -27.46 -14.47
N ALA A 466 17.66 -27.04 -13.41
CA ALA A 466 18.30 -26.25 -12.35
C ALA A 466 19.38 -27.03 -11.62
N GLU A 467 19.14 -28.32 -11.31
CA GLU A 467 20.13 -29.22 -10.69
C GLU A 467 21.31 -29.48 -11.62
N ASP A 468 21.04 -29.69 -12.91
CA ASP A 468 22.09 -29.94 -13.89
C ASP A 468 22.98 -28.72 -14.10
N LEU A 469 22.41 -27.53 -14.12
CA LEU A 469 23.19 -26.30 -14.16
C LEU A 469 24.06 -26.11 -12.90
N ALA A 470 23.51 -26.39 -11.71
CA ALA A 470 24.28 -26.34 -10.47
C ALA A 470 25.43 -27.37 -10.46
N LYS A 471 25.20 -28.61 -10.96
CA LYS A 471 26.23 -29.64 -11.13
C LYS A 471 27.32 -29.22 -12.13
N ALA A 472 26.94 -28.59 -13.25
CA ALA A 472 27.88 -28.09 -14.24
C ALA A 472 28.82 -27.01 -13.67
N PHE A 473 28.30 -26.09 -12.87
CA PHE A 473 29.10 -25.11 -12.12
C PHE A 473 29.89 -25.75 -10.96
N GLY A 474 29.62 -27.02 -10.60
CA GLY A 474 30.13 -27.62 -9.38
C GLY A 474 29.75 -26.82 -8.14
N ALA A 475 28.47 -26.48 -8.01
CA ALA A 475 27.94 -25.57 -7.01
C ALA A 475 26.80 -26.20 -6.21
N ALA A 476 26.56 -25.72 -4.99
CA ALA A 476 25.37 -26.07 -4.24
C ALA A 476 24.13 -25.37 -4.85
N ILE A 477 22.98 -26.04 -4.74
CA ILE A 477 21.71 -25.45 -5.20
C ILE A 477 21.07 -24.59 -4.11
N GLY A 478 20.57 -23.40 -4.50
CA GLY A 478 19.83 -22.48 -3.64
C GLY A 478 18.61 -21.90 -4.33
N GLY A 479 17.82 -21.11 -3.60
CA GLY A 479 16.63 -20.49 -4.16
C GLY A 479 16.24 -19.19 -3.49
N SER A 480 15.44 -18.42 -4.19
CA SER A 480 14.76 -17.26 -3.62
C SER A 480 13.61 -17.70 -2.70
N ARG A 481 13.10 -16.79 -1.86
CA ARG A 481 11.97 -17.06 -0.96
C ARG A 481 10.75 -17.66 -1.66
N PRO A 482 10.30 -17.14 -2.83
CA PRO A 482 9.19 -17.73 -3.55
C PRO A 482 9.37 -19.21 -3.92
N ILE A 483 10.58 -19.64 -4.28
CA ILE A 483 10.86 -21.02 -4.71
C ILE A 483 10.93 -21.98 -3.51
N ALA A 484 11.49 -21.55 -2.39
CA ALA A 484 11.66 -22.40 -1.22
C ALA A 484 10.46 -22.38 -0.25
N GLU A 485 9.86 -21.20 -0.01
CA GLU A 485 8.82 -21.04 1.01
C GLU A 485 7.39 -21.17 0.45
N PHE A 486 7.15 -20.68 -0.78
CA PHE A 486 5.79 -20.66 -1.34
C PHE A 486 5.53 -21.75 -2.38
N ALA A 487 6.48 -22.00 -3.28
CA ALA A 487 6.34 -23.03 -4.30
C ALA A 487 6.81 -24.41 -3.80
N GLU A 488 7.58 -24.46 -2.72
CA GLU A 488 8.15 -25.69 -2.13
C GLU A 488 8.94 -26.54 -3.14
N TYR A 489 9.62 -25.87 -4.11
CA TYR A 489 10.49 -26.56 -5.08
C TYR A 489 11.83 -26.96 -4.45
N LEU A 490 12.28 -26.25 -3.41
CA LEU A 490 13.48 -26.51 -2.64
C LEU A 490 13.16 -26.51 -1.13
N PRO A 491 13.91 -27.25 -0.30
CA PRO A 491 13.80 -27.18 1.15
C PRO A 491 14.08 -25.76 1.68
N LEU A 492 13.49 -25.38 2.82
CA LEU A 492 13.64 -24.05 3.43
C LEU A 492 15.08 -23.68 3.78
N ASP A 493 15.94 -24.65 4.08
CA ASP A 493 17.36 -24.45 4.33
C ASP A 493 18.15 -24.07 3.06
N ARG A 494 17.52 -24.09 1.89
CA ARG A 494 18.05 -23.62 0.60
C ARG A 494 17.66 -22.19 0.28
N TYR A 495 16.81 -21.57 1.08
CA TYR A 495 16.40 -20.18 0.88
C TYR A 495 17.54 -19.21 1.20
N VAL A 496 17.91 -18.36 0.21
CA VAL A 496 18.91 -17.29 0.33
C VAL A 496 18.21 -15.95 0.47
N GLY A 497 18.53 -15.20 1.52
CA GLY A 497 17.92 -13.89 1.73
C GLY A 497 18.07 -13.34 3.14
N LEU A 498 17.40 -12.23 3.42
CA LEU A 498 17.50 -11.50 4.70
C LEU A 498 17.15 -12.39 5.91
N SER A 499 16.08 -13.17 5.82
CA SER A 499 15.62 -14.13 6.84
C SER A 499 16.04 -15.57 6.56
N GLY A 500 16.74 -15.83 5.43
CA GLY A 500 17.26 -17.13 5.03
C GLY A 500 18.76 -17.26 5.27
N GLN A 501 19.36 -18.17 4.50
CA GLN A 501 20.80 -18.40 4.52
C GLN A 501 21.57 -17.19 3.96
N LYS A 502 22.81 -17.01 4.43
CA LYS A 502 23.75 -16.00 3.95
C LYS A 502 24.87 -16.67 3.18
N PHE A 503 25.07 -16.26 1.94
CA PHE A 503 26.16 -16.75 1.12
C PHE A 503 27.38 -15.82 1.20
N LYS A 504 28.57 -16.42 1.35
CA LYS A 504 29.86 -15.70 1.50
C LYS A 504 30.98 -16.32 0.66
N GLY A 505 30.64 -17.23 -0.20
CA GLY A 505 31.60 -17.96 -1.05
C GLY A 505 32.04 -17.14 -2.28
N ASP A 506 32.78 -17.82 -3.17
CA ASP A 506 33.47 -17.17 -4.30
C ASP A 506 32.55 -16.82 -5.46
N LEU A 507 31.53 -17.66 -5.75
CA LEU A 507 30.64 -17.47 -6.88
C LEU A 507 29.17 -17.69 -6.51
N TYR A 508 28.34 -16.69 -6.78
CA TYR A 508 26.88 -16.77 -6.72
C TYR A 508 26.26 -16.54 -8.09
N VAL A 509 25.52 -17.52 -8.62
CA VAL A 509 24.80 -17.40 -9.88
C VAL A 509 23.31 -17.27 -9.60
N ALA A 510 22.73 -16.10 -9.90
CA ALA A 510 21.33 -15.78 -9.68
C ALA A 510 20.53 -15.98 -10.97
N CYS A 511 19.73 -17.05 -11.05
CA CYS A 511 18.97 -17.46 -12.23
C CYS A 511 17.49 -17.13 -12.08
N GLY A 512 16.95 -16.23 -12.92
CA GLY A 512 15.55 -15.82 -12.86
C GLY A 512 15.14 -15.16 -11.54
N ILE A 513 16.08 -14.50 -10.86
CA ILE A 513 15.89 -13.78 -9.60
C ILE A 513 15.80 -12.28 -9.90
N SER A 514 14.75 -11.61 -9.43
CA SER A 514 14.52 -10.18 -9.70
C SER A 514 15.52 -9.23 -9.01
N GLY A 515 16.11 -9.65 -7.90
CA GLY A 515 17.01 -8.77 -7.12
C GLY A 515 16.29 -7.95 -6.04
N ALA A 516 15.18 -8.45 -5.51
CA ALA A 516 14.54 -7.83 -4.35
C ALA A 516 15.53 -7.65 -3.19
N ILE A 517 15.41 -6.53 -2.47
CA ILE A 517 16.33 -6.14 -1.37
C ILE A 517 16.53 -7.26 -0.35
N GLN A 518 15.47 -8.03 -0.06
CA GLN A 518 15.53 -9.15 0.87
C GLN A 518 16.46 -10.26 0.39
N HIS A 519 16.49 -10.54 -0.92
CA HIS A 519 17.39 -11.52 -1.51
C HIS A 519 18.84 -11.00 -1.53
N LEU A 520 19.03 -9.77 -2.01
CA LEU A 520 20.33 -9.11 -2.09
C LEU A 520 21.06 -9.06 -0.74
N LYS A 521 20.33 -8.90 0.38
CA LYS A 521 20.89 -8.98 1.73
C LYS A 521 21.43 -10.35 2.10
N GLY A 522 21.07 -11.39 1.37
CA GLY A 522 21.59 -12.76 1.53
C GLY A 522 22.91 -13.00 0.82
N ILE A 523 23.26 -12.18 -0.19
CA ILE A 523 24.41 -12.40 -1.09
C ILE A 523 25.42 -11.23 -1.10
N VAL A 524 25.25 -10.28 -0.21
CA VAL A 524 26.07 -9.07 -0.15
C VAL A 524 27.58 -9.36 0.03
N GLU A 525 27.91 -10.47 0.68
CA GLU A 525 29.28 -10.91 0.95
C GLU A 525 29.82 -11.90 -0.11
N ALA A 526 29.07 -12.20 -1.18
CA ALA A 526 29.53 -13.04 -2.28
C ALA A 526 30.75 -12.43 -2.99
N GLY A 527 31.72 -13.25 -3.35
CA GLY A 527 32.93 -12.84 -4.08
C GLY A 527 32.57 -12.29 -5.47
N THR A 528 31.97 -13.13 -6.32
CA THR A 528 31.47 -12.77 -7.65
C THR A 528 29.99 -13.10 -7.74
N ILE A 529 29.18 -12.21 -8.29
CA ILE A 529 27.76 -12.41 -8.56
C ILE A 529 27.54 -12.39 -10.07
N VAL A 530 26.93 -13.45 -10.58
CA VAL A 530 26.42 -13.54 -11.96
C VAL A 530 24.91 -13.48 -11.93
N ALA A 531 24.30 -12.64 -12.75
CA ALA A 531 22.85 -12.54 -12.90
C ALA A 531 22.40 -13.03 -14.27
N ILE A 532 21.36 -13.86 -14.32
CA ILE A 532 20.69 -14.30 -15.54
C ILE A 532 19.20 -14.00 -15.37
N ASN A 533 18.65 -13.10 -16.21
CA ASN A 533 17.26 -12.71 -16.14
C ASN A 533 16.75 -12.28 -17.51
N SER A 534 15.51 -12.61 -17.83
CA SER A 534 14.85 -12.20 -19.08
C SER A 534 14.47 -10.71 -19.08
N ASP A 535 14.31 -10.08 -17.91
CA ASP A 535 14.07 -8.63 -17.75
C ASP A 535 15.41 -7.91 -17.64
N ALA A 536 15.80 -7.19 -18.69
CA ALA A 536 17.03 -6.40 -18.74
C ALA A 536 17.10 -5.29 -17.67
N ASN A 537 15.96 -4.88 -17.09
CA ASN A 537 15.89 -3.86 -16.05
C ASN A 537 15.79 -4.45 -14.64
N ALA A 538 15.93 -5.77 -14.49
CA ALA A 538 15.84 -6.41 -13.18
C ALA A 538 16.92 -5.87 -12.22
N PRO A 539 16.56 -5.44 -10.99
CA PRO A 539 17.49 -4.86 -10.01
C PRO A 539 18.69 -5.76 -9.64
N ILE A 540 18.62 -7.06 -9.97
CA ILE A 540 19.74 -7.97 -9.75
C ILE A 540 20.98 -7.56 -10.56
N PHE A 541 20.81 -7.01 -11.77
CA PHE A 541 21.92 -6.58 -12.61
C PHE A 541 22.72 -5.43 -12.00
N ASP A 542 22.07 -4.50 -11.30
CA ASP A 542 22.75 -3.40 -10.59
C ASP A 542 23.65 -3.89 -9.44
N ASN A 543 23.46 -5.14 -9.03
CA ASN A 543 24.14 -5.76 -7.89
C ASN A 543 25.01 -6.96 -8.30
N ALA A 544 25.16 -7.20 -9.60
CA ALA A 544 25.96 -8.28 -10.16
C ALA A 544 27.29 -7.78 -10.75
N ASP A 545 28.29 -8.63 -10.75
CA ASP A 545 29.54 -8.38 -11.47
C ASP A 545 29.38 -8.64 -12.96
N TYR A 546 28.60 -9.67 -13.29
CA TYR A 546 28.35 -10.11 -14.66
C TYR A 546 26.87 -10.41 -14.86
N GLY A 547 26.36 -10.13 -16.06
CA GLY A 547 24.98 -10.36 -16.43
C GLY A 547 24.81 -10.96 -17.82
N LEU A 548 23.82 -11.87 -17.94
CA LEU A 548 23.25 -12.35 -19.21
C LEU A 548 21.76 -11.99 -19.23
N VAL A 549 21.32 -11.30 -20.26
CA VAL A 549 19.90 -11.00 -20.47
C VAL A 549 19.30 -12.09 -21.35
N GLY A 550 18.45 -12.93 -20.81
CA GLY A 550 17.79 -14.03 -21.51
C GLY A 550 16.96 -14.91 -20.62
N ASP A 551 16.15 -15.76 -21.24
CA ASP A 551 15.35 -16.76 -20.50
C ASP A 551 16.29 -17.83 -19.95
N ILE A 552 16.15 -18.15 -18.67
CA ILE A 552 16.98 -19.18 -18.02
C ILE A 552 16.80 -20.55 -18.68
N LEU A 553 15.63 -20.86 -19.21
CA LEU A 553 15.37 -22.14 -19.88
C LEU A 553 16.11 -22.25 -21.23
N GLU A 554 16.47 -21.12 -21.85
CA GLU A 554 17.30 -21.08 -23.05
C GLU A 554 18.79 -20.97 -22.73
N ILE A 555 19.16 -20.21 -21.72
CA ILE A 555 20.56 -19.92 -21.34
C ILE A 555 21.20 -21.10 -20.58
N ALA A 556 20.44 -21.80 -19.70
CA ALA A 556 20.99 -22.85 -18.87
C ALA A 556 21.56 -24.03 -19.70
N PRO A 557 20.91 -24.56 -20.74
CA PRO A 557 21.49 -25.62 -21.58
C PRO A 557 22.80 -25.20 -22.25
N LEU A 558 22.93 -23.94 -22.69
CA LEU A 558 24.15 -23.41 -23.30
C LEU A 558 25.29 -23.29 -22.30
N LEU A 559 24.98 -22.85 -21.06
CA LEU A 559 25.96 -22.80 -19.96
C LEU A 559 26.44 -24.18 -19.58
N ILE A 560 25.55 -25.16 -19.47
CA ILE A 560 25.92 -26.56 -19.19
C ILE A 560 26.90 -27.08 -20.27
N GLN A 561 26.53 -26.91 -21.53
CA GLN A 561 27.38 -27.35 -22.66
C GLN A 561 28.75 -26.67 -22.65
N GLU A 562 28.85 -25.38 -22.32
CA GLU A 562 30.10 -24.64 -22.30
C GLU A 562 30.98 -25.05 -21.09
N LEU A 563 30.38 -25.28 -19.93
CA LEU A 563 31.08 -25.69 -18.71
C LEU A 563 31.59 -27.13 -18.73
N GLU A 564 31.03 -27.98 -19.59
CA GLU A 564 31.43 -29.38 -19.77
C GLU A 564 32.60 -29.57 -20.77
N LYS A 565 32.94 -28.52 -21.53
CA LYS A 565 34.12 -28.50 -22.40
C LYS A 565 35.42 -28.36 -21.59
#